data_61e8674499123997bf67c01e78be329f
#
_entry.id   61e8674499123997bf67c01e78be329f
#
_cell.length_a   1.000
_cell.length_b   1.000
_cell.length_c   1.000
_cell.angle_alpha   90.00
_cell.angle_beta   90.00
_cell.angle_gamma   90.00
#
_symmetry.space_group_name_H-M   'P 1'
#
loop_
_entity.id
_entity.type
_entity.pdbx_description
1 polymer ?
#
loop_
_entity_poly.entity_id
_entity_poly.type
_entity_poly.pdbx_seq_one_letter_code
_entity_poly.pdbx_strand_id
1 'polypeptide(L)'
;MTDADDLAERVRAGDLRLHELEDHADHDTAAAARRRLLESATDADLDAIGDYAFDAETADHAVENMVGAAQIPMGVAGPVDVSGGEADGEYYLPLA
;
A
#
# COMPACT_ATOMS: atom_id res chain seq x y z
N MET A 1 20.71 0.92 -13.26
CA MET A 1 19.38 0.60 -12.69
C MET A 1 18.84 1.81 -11.96
N THR A 2 17.61 2.21 -12.24
CA THR A 2 16.99 3.37 -11.63
C THR A 2 16.44 2.98 -10.26
N ASP A 3 16.87 3.65 -9.20
CA ASP A 3 16.41 3.37 -7.84
C ASP A 3 15.42 4.44 -7.37
N ALA A 4 14.86 4.22 -6.17
CA ALA A 4 13.85 5.11 -5.61
C ALA A 4 14.37 6.54 -5.39
N ASP A 5 15.60 6.68 -4.94
CA ASP A 5 16.19 8.01 -4.70
C ASP A 5 16.40 8.77 -6.01
N ASP A 6 16.86 8.10 -7.06
CA ASP A 6 17.02 8.69 -8.39
C ASP A 6 15.69 9.15 -8.95
N LEU A 7 14.65 8.32 -8.86
CA LEU A 7 13.32 8.68 -9.32
C LEU A 7 12.76 9.87 -8.56
N ALA A 8 12.92 9.88 -7.23
CA ALA A 8 12.45 10.98 -6.40
C ALA A 8 13.14 12.29 -6.81
N GLU A 9 14.45 12.24 -7.05
CA GLU A 9 15.20 13.42 -7.47
C GLU A 9 14.75 13.95 -8.83
N ARG A 10 14.45 13.04 -9.76
CA ARG A 10 13.95 13.45 -11.08
C ARG A 10 12.56 14.08 -11.00
N VAL A 11 11.72 13.64 -10.09
CA VAL A 11 10.43 14.30 -9.85
C VAL A 11 10.63 15.70 -9.26
N ARG A 12 11.53 15.85 -8.28
CA ARG A 12 11.85 17.16 -7.70
C ARG A 12 12.38 18.14 -8.73
N ALA A 13 13.19 17.63 -9.67
CA ALA A 13 13.77 18.44 -10.73
C ALA A 13 12.76 18.80 -11.83
N GLY A 14 11.57 18.20 -11.82
CA GLY A 14 10.55 18.46 -12.83
C GLY A 14 10.69 17.61 -14.08
N ASP A 15 11.59 16.62 -14.10
CA ASP A 15 11.82 15.73 -15.24
C ASP A 15 10.79 14.62 -15.36
N LEU A 16 10.18 14.22 -14.23
CA LEU A 16 9.17 13.17 -14.19
C LEU A 16 7.99 13.62 -13.35
N ARG A 17 6.81 13.11 -13.68
CA ARG A 17 5.60 13.31 -12.89
C ARG A 17 5.32 12.06 -12.06
N LEU A 18 4.54 12.21 -10.99
CA LEU A 18 4.23 11.11 -10.06
C LEU A 18 3.66 9.87 -10.77
N HIS A 19 2.86 10.06 -11.80
CA HIS A 19 2.21 8.94 -12.50
C HIS A 19 3.09 8.27 -13.55
N GLU A 20 4.30 8.78 -13.77
CA GLU A 20 5.21 8.25 -14.80
C GLU A 20 6.26 7.28 -14.26
N LEU A 21 6.33 7.10 -12.95
CA LEU A 21 7.45 6.38 -12.33
C LEU A 21 7.50 4.90 -12.72
N GLU A 22 6.34 4.28 -12.92
CA GLU A 22 6.28 2.88 -13.34
C GLU A 22 6.81 2.65 -14.76
N ASP A 23 6.97 3.70 -15.55
CA ASP A 23 7.60 3.60 -16.87
C ASP A 23 9.12 3.44 -16.78
N HIS A 24 9.71 3.75 -15.64
CA HIS A 24 11.17 3.80 -15.45
C HIS A 24 11.69 2.78 -14.44
N ALA A 25 10.83 2.15 -13.66
CA ALA A 25 11.20 1.20 -12.63
C ALA A 25 10.01 0.29 -12.31
N ASP A 26 10.25 -0.74 -11.51
CA ASP A 26 9.16 -1.61 -11.07
C ASP A 26 8.21 -0.88 -10.12
N HIS A 27 7.04 -1.49 -9.86
CA HIS A 27 6.00 -0.87 -9.06
C HIS A 27 6.42 -0.63 -7.61
N ASP A 28 7.21 -1.53 -7.02
CA ASP A 28 7.70 -1.36 -5.66
C ASP A 28 8.68 -0.19 -5.56
N THR A 29 9.58 -0.07 -6.54
CA THR A 29 10.53 1.04 -6.57
C THR A 29 9.82 2.36 -6.80
N ALA A 30 8.82 2.39 -7.68
CA ALA A 30 8.01 3.59 -7.92
C ALA A 30 7.28 4.03 -6.65
N ALA A 31 6.66 3.10 -5.93
CA ALA A 31 6.00 3.39 -4.65
C ALA A 31 7.00 3.92 -3.62
N ALA A 32 8.19 3.33 -3.54
CA ALA A 32 9.24 3.79 -2.63
C ALA A 32 9.68 5.22 -2.97
N ALA A 33 9.79 5.55 -4.25
CA ALA A 33 10.15 6.91 -4.68
C ALA A 33 9.09 7.92 -4.22
N ARG A 34 7.81 7.58 -4.33
CA ARG A 34 6.73 8.45 -3.86
C ARG A 34 6.77 8.64 -2.34
N ARG A 35 7.09 7.58 -1.59
CA ARG A 35 7.29 7.71 -0.13
C ARG A 35 8.44 8.67 0.19
N ARG A 36 9.57 8.55 -0.53
CA ARG A 36 10.72 9.45 -0.35
C ARG A 36 10.34 10.91 -0.57
N LEU A 37 9.55 11.17 -1.61
CA LEU A 37 9.06 12.52 -1.89
C LEU A 37 8.19 13.06 -0.77
N LEU A 38 7.27 12.25 -0.26
CA LEU A 38 6.41 12.66 0.85
C LEU A 38 7.20 12.88 2.14
N GLU A 39 8.16 12.00 2.43
CA GLU A 39 9.02 12.16 3.60
C GLU A 39 9.82 13.46 3.55
N SER A 40 10.34 13.80 2.36
CA SER A 40 11.06 15.07 2.16
C SER A 40 10.17 16.30 2.34
N ALA A 41 8.91 16.19 1.93
CA ALA A 41 7.99 17.31 1.94
C ALA A 41 7.29 17.51 3.29
N THR A 42 7.21 16.50 4.14
CA THR A 42 6.34 16.51 5.32
C THR A 42 7.03 16.20 6.64
N ASP A 43 8.29 15.80 6.64
CA ASP A 43 9.01 15.26 7.81
C ASP A 43 8.40 13.99 8.39
N ALA A 44 7.47 13.34 7.69
CA ALA A 44 6.89 12.09 8.14
C ALA A 44 7.83 10.93 7.87
N ASP A 45 7.76 9.89 8.72
CA ASP A 45 8.42 8.61 8.49
C ASP A 45 7.36 7.65 7.94
N LEU A 46 7.55 7.22 6.70
CA LEU A 46 6.58 6.38 5.99
C LEU A 46 7.04 4.93 5.80
N ASP A 47 8.03 4.49 6.59
CA ASP A 47 8.56 3.13 6.49
C ASP A 47 7.47 2.08 6.69
N ALA A 48 6.57 2.30 7.64
CA ALA A 48 5.52 1.32 7.96
C ALA A 48 4.55 1.08 6.79
N ILE A 49 4.18 2.11 6.03
CA ILE A 49 3.27 1.92 4.90
C ILE A 49 3.96 1.25 3.71
N GLY A 50 5.28 1.19 3.72
CA GLY A 50 6.06 0.48 2.70
C GLY A 50 6.17 -1.01 2.94
N ASP A 51 5.71 -1.50 4.09
CA ASP A 51 5.77 -2.92 4.45
C ASP A 51 4.42 -3.58 4.20
N TYR A 52 4.07 -3.75 2.92
CA TYR A 52 2.82 -4.34 2.49
C TYR A 52 3.06 -5.74 1.91
N ALA A 53 2.05 -6.61 2.02
CA ALA A 53 2.14 -8.02 1.63
C ALA A 53 1.56 -8.32 0.25
N PHE A 54 0.79 -7.40 -0.33
CA PHE A 54 0.19 -7.61 -1.65
C PHE A 54 1.17 -7.24 -2.77
N ASP A 55 0.86 -7.65 -3.99
CA ASP A 55 1.65 -7.32 -5.16
C ASP A 55 1.35 -5.89 -5.63
N ALA A 56 2.39 -5.05 -5.67
CA ALA A 56 2.25 -3.65 -6.04
C ALA A 56 1.73 -3.47 -7.47
N GLU A 57 2.14 -4.32 -8.39
CA GLU A 57 1.65 -4.25 -9.77
C GLU A 57 0.14 -4.51 -9.84
N THR A 58 -0.34 -5.48 -9.08
CA THR A 58 -1.77 -5.77 -8.99
C THR A 58 -2.54 -4.61 -8.35
N ALA A 59 -1.98 -4.02 -7.30
CA ALA A 59 -2.61 -2.89 -6.60
C ALA A 59 -2.71 -1.64 -7.48
N ASP A 60 -1.84 -1.49 -8.47
CA ASP A 60 -1.86 -0.35 -9.38
C ASP A 60 -3.18 -0.22 -10.13
N HIS A 61 -3.90 -1.32 -10.31
CA HIS A 61 -5.22 -1.30 -10.93
C HIS A 61 -6.29 -0.71 -10.01
N ALA A 62 -6.05 -0.66 -8.72
CA ALA A 62 -7.02 -0.19 -7.73
C ALA A 62 -6.72 1.20 -7.20
N VAL A 63 -5.46 1.63 -7.24
CA VAL A 63 -5.04 2.92 -6.69
C VAL A 63 -4.01 3.59 -7.59
N GLU A 64 -4.25 4.87 -7.89
CA GLU A 64 -3.32 5.67 -8.69
C GLU A 64 -2.20 6.22 -7.81
N ASN A 65 -0.98 6.24 -8.34
CA ASN A 65 0.20 6.77 -7.65
C ASN A 65 0.42 6.12 -6.29
N MET A 66 0.45 4.79 -6.28
CA MET A 66 0.60 4.02 -5.05
C MET A 66 1.84 4.45 -4.25
N VAL A 67 1.68 4.59 -2.95
CA VAL A 67 2.78 4.87 -2.02
C VAL A 67 2.98 3.74 -1.01
N GLY A 68 2.00 2.90 -0.79
CA GLY A 68 2.04 1.84 0.20
C GLY A 68 0.66 1.44 0.65
N ALA A 69 0.56 0.90 1.85
CA ALA A 69 -0.69 0.43 2.43
C ALA A 69 -0.86 0.89 3.87
N ALA A 70 -2.08 1.20 4.23
CA ALA A 70 -2.44 1.44 5.63
C ALA A 70 -2.76 0.09 6.27
N GLN A 71 -2.29 -0.11 7.49
CA GLN A 71 -2.57 -1.33 8.25
C GLN A 71 -3.70 -1.06 9.21
N ILE A 72 -4.70 -1.95 9.18
CA ILE A 72 -5.88 -1.86 10.04
C ILE A 72 -5.83 -3.05 11.00
N PRO A 73 -5.80 -2.82 12.33
CA PRO A 73 -5.83 -3.93 13.28
C PRO A 73 -7.13 -4.71 13.14
N MET A 74 -7.02 -6.03 13.14
CA MET A 74 -8.19 -6.91 13.08
C MET A 74 -8.23 -7.78 14.30
N GLY A 75 -9.43 -8.00 14.79
CA GLY A 75 -9.67 -8.93 15.86
C GLY A 75 -10.60 -10.04 15.41
N VAL A 76 -10.99 -10.88 16.34
CA VAL A 76 -11.96 -11.93 16.08
C VAL A 76 -12.98 -11.98 17.21
N ALA A 77 -14.24 -12.09 16.84
CA ALA A 77 -15.32 -12.33 17.79
C ALA A 77 -15.79 -13.76 17.67
N GLY A 78 -16.15 -14.34 18.80
CA GLY A 78 -16.70 -15.69 18.80
C GLY A 78 -16.15 -16.59 19.90
N PRO A 79 -16.60 -17.87 19.89
CA PRO A 79 -17.52 -18.42 18.90
C PRO A 79 -18.92 -17.84 19.04
N VAL A 80 -19.60 -17.65 17.92
CA VAL A 80 -20.96 -17.12 17.84
C VAL A 80 -21.89 -18.24 17.36
N ASP A 81 -22.96 -18.51 18.11
CA ASP A 81 -23.97 -19.47 17.71
C ASP A 81 -24.85 -18.87 16.63
N VAL A 82 -24.93 -19.56 15.51
CA VAL A 82 -25.80 -19.17 14.41
C VAL A 82 -26.88 -20.25 14.25
N SER A 83 -28.13 -19.85 14.23
CA SER A 83 -29.28 -20.73 14.04
C SER A 83 -30.17 -20.12 12.96
N GLY A 84 -30.17 -20.70 11.78
CA GLY A 84 -30.93 -20.18 10.65
C GLY A 84 -31.13 -21.24 9.59
N GLY A 85 -31.83 -20.86 8.52
CA GLY A 85 -32.26 -21.78 7.48
C GLY A 85 -31.14 -22.53 6.78
N GLU A 86 -30.03 -21.87 6.51
CA GLU A 86 -28.93 -22.45 5.75
C GLU A 86 -27.61 -22.54 6.51
N ALA A 87 -27.54 -21.97 7.72
CA ALA A 87 -26.36 -22.03 8.55
C ALA A 87 -26.73 -22.34 9.98
N ASP A 88 -26.13 -23.36 10.52
CA ASP A 88 -26.26 -23.74 11.93
C ASP A 88 -24.87 -24.05 12.47
N GLY A 89 -24.58 -23.64 13.69
CA GLY A 89 -23.36 -23.98 14.36
C GLY A 89 -22.66 -22.80 15.00
N GLU A 90 -21.42 -23.00 15.37
CA GLU A 90 -20.59 -21.98 15.98
C GLU A 90 -19.60 -21.43 14.95
N TYR A 91 -19.46 -20.12 14.89
CA TYR A 91 -18.62 -19.44 13.93
C TYR A 91 -17.76 -18.39 14.59
N TYR A 92 -16.61 -18.12 13.99
CA TYR A 92 -15.76 -16.99 14.36
C TYR A 92 -15.92 -15.90 13.32
N LEU A 93 -15.97 -14.64 13.77
CA LEU A 93 -16.14 -13.49 12.90
C LEU A 93 -14.91 -12.59 12.96
N PRO A 94 -14.16 -12.42 11.86
CA PRO A 94 -13.09 -11.43 11.84
C PRO A 94 -13.68 -10.03 11.78
N LEU A 95 -13.10 -9.12 12.55
CA LEU A 95 -13.56 -7.75 12.66
C LEU A 95 -12.38 -6.79 12.53
N ALA A 96 -12.60 -5.70 11.82
CA ALA A 96 -11.63 -4.62 11.70
C ALA A 96 -11.92 -3.50 12.70
#